data_a78dffc03c534b93c6f738cf8d00a325
#
_entry.id   a78dffc03c534b93c6f738cf8d00a325
#
_cell.length_a   1.000
_cell.length_b   1.000
_cell.length_c   1.000
_cell.angle_alpha   90.00
_cell.angle_beta   90.00
_cell.angle_gamma   90.00
#
_symmetry.space_group_name_H-M   'P 1'
#
loop_
_entity.id
_entity.type
_entity.pdbx_description
1 polymer ?
#
loop_
_entity_poly.entity_id
_entity_poly.type
_entity_poly.pdbx_seq_one_letter_code
_entity_poly.pdbx_strand_id
1 'polypeptide(L)' 'MCLAIPVRVTECLPDSKAKVRVGEGETYMEVSTLLLPENVHVGDYLIVHAGFALRVLEPREAEESLKLFRQIA' A
#
# COMPACT_ATOMS: atom_id res chain seq x y z
N MET A 1 1.84 11.15 -15.02
CA MET A 1 2.59 10.11 -14.30
C MET A 1 2.16 10.11 -12.83
N CYS A 2 1.62 9.00 -12.36
CA CYS A 2 1.22 8.90 -10.96
C CYS A 2 2.43 8.62 -10.09
N LEU A 3 2.70 9.52 -9.15
CA LEU A 3 3.61 9.21 -8.07
C LEU A 3 2.81 8.43 -7.04
N ALA A 4 2.78 7.13 -7.19
CA ALA A 4 2.09 6.28 -6.23
C ALA A 4 2.99 6.04 -5.03
N ILE A 5 2.52 6.44 -3.86
CA ILE A 5 3.23 6.19 -2.61
C ILE A 5 2.84 4.80 -2.13
N PRO A 6 3.81 3.92 -1.85
CA PRO A 6 3.47 2.64 -1.25
C PRO A 6 2.80 2.81 0.10
N VAL A 7 1.71 2.07 0.31
CA VAL A 7 1.03 2.04 1.60
C VAL A 7 1.22 0.67 2.23
N ARG A 8 1.30 0.62 3.55
CA ARG A 8 1.59 -0.62 4.26
C ARG A 8 0.33 -1.21 4.88
N VAL A 9 0.09 -2.49 4.64
CA VAL A 9 -1.04 -3.19 5.23
C VAL A 9 -0.80 -3.36 6.73
N THR A 10 -1.72 -2.83 7.53
CA THR A 10 -1.68 -2.97 8.98
C THR A 10 -2.71 -3.96 9.50
N GLU A 11 -3.76 -4.19 8.72
CA GLU A 11 -4.80 -5.13 9.11
C GLU A 11 -5.52 -5.65 7.87
N CYS A 12 -5.73 -6.96 7.82
CA CYS A 12 -6.55 -7.57 6.77
C CYS A 12 -8.00 -7.59 7.26
N LEU A 13 -8.88 -7.02 6.45
CA LEU A 13 -10.30 -6.90 6.78
C LEU A 13 -11.13 -7.89 5.97
N PRO A 14 -12.36 -8.20 6.39
CA PRO A 14 -13.24 -9.04 5.60
C PRO A 14 -13.67 -8.36 4.31
N ASP A 15 -14.25 -9.14 3.41
CA ASP A 15 -14.81 -8.65 2.14
C ASP A 15 -13.79 -8.01 1.20
N SER A 16 -12.61 -8.62 1.10
CA SER A 16 -11.53 -8.17 0.21
C SER A 16 -11.15 -6.73 0.46
N LYS A 17 -10.90 -6.41 1.72
CA LYS A 17 -10.46 -5.07 2.14
C LYS A 17 -9.24 -5.18 3.04
N ALA A 18 -8.50 -4.10 3.13
CA ALA A 18 -7.34 -3.99 4.01
C ALA A 18 -7.26 -2.59 4.59
N LYS A 19 -6.82 -2.50 5.83
CA LYS A 19 -6.47 -1.22 6.43
C LYS A 19 -5.00 -0.98 6.18
N VAL A 20 -4.66 0.19 5.67
CA VAL A 20 -3.29 0.54 5.31
C VAL A 20 -2.88 1.84 5.96
N ARG A 21 -1.58 1.95 6.23
CA ARG A 21 -0.98 3.18 6.72
C ARG A 21 -0.35 3.92 5.54
N VAL A 22 -0.69 5.20 5.42
CA VAL A 22 -0.16 6.05 4.37
C VAL A 22 1.06 6.80 4.92
N GLY A 23 2.22 6.55 4.30
CA GLY A 23 3.46 7.18 4.76
C GLY A 23 3.94 6.64 6.10
N GLU A 24 4.66 7.46 6.84
CA GLU A 24 5.27 7.10 8.12
C GLU A 24 4.52 7.65 9.34
N GLY A 25 3.42 8.35 9.10
CA GLY A 25 2.62 8.95 10.17
C GLY A 25 1.50 8.04 10.64
N GLU A 26 0.45 8.68 11.17
CA GLU A 26 -0.72 7.97 11.69
C GLU A 26 -1.94 8.15 10.80
N THR A 27 -1.72 8.25 9.49
CA THR A 27 -2.80 8.33 8.52
C THR A 27 -3.12 6.93 8.01
N TYR A 28 -4.34 6.50 8.23
CA TYR A 28 -4.82 5.18 7.84
C TYR A 28 -5.98 5.32 6.89
N MET A 29 -6.12 4.35 6.00
CA MET A 29 -7.28 4.29 5.12
C MET A 29 -7.64 2.84 4.86
N GLU A 30 -8.86 2.62 4.41
CA GLU A 30 -9.34 1.32 4.01
C GLU A 30 -9.33 1.24 2.49
N VAL A 31 -8.79 0.15 1.95
CA VAL A 31 -8.68 -0.04 0.51
C VAL A 31 -9.29 -1.38 0.12
N SER A 32 -9.75 -1.46 -1.13
CA SER A 32 -10.23 -2.72 -1.69
C SER A 32 -9.04 -3.52 -2.22
N THR A 33 -8.98 -4.80 -1.88
CA THR A 33 -7.98 -5.73 -2.41
C THR A 33 -8.57 -6.64 -3.48
N LEU A 34 -9.78 -6.30 -3.94
CA LEU A 34 -10.53 -7.13 -4.89
C LEU A 34 -9.79 -7.38 -6.20
N LEU A 35 -9.00 -6.40 -6.65
CA LEU A 35 -8.29 -6.50 -7.93
C LEU A 35 -6.97 -7.26 -7.84
N LEU A 36 -6.52 -7.59 -6.63
CA LEU A 36 -5.26 -8.30 -6.45
C LEU A 36 -5.44 -9.80 -6.73
N PRO A 37 -4.47 -10.44 -7.42
CA PRO A 37 -4.56 -11.86 -7.72
C PRO A 37 -4.32 -12.76 -6.51
N GLU A 38 -3.69 -12.23 -5.46
CA GLU A 38 -3.35 -12.98 -4.26
C GLU A 38 -3.80 -12.26 -3.01
N ASN A 39 -3.93 -13.01 -1.92
CA ASN A 39 -4.26 -12.42 -0.63
C ASN A 39 -3.11 -11.58 -0.11
N VAL A 40 -3.45 -10.47 0.55
CA VAL A 40 -2.46 -9.62 1.19
C VAL A 40 -2.20 -10.11 2.61
N HIS A 41 -1.03 -9.72 3.13
CA HIS A 41 -0.63 -10.03 4.50
C HIS A 41 -0.23 -8.73 5.20
N VAL A 42 -0.41 -8.71 6.51
CA VAL A 42 0.06 -7.58 7.32
C VAL A 42 1.56 -7.39 7.08
N GLY A 43 1.95 -6.15 6.81
CA GLY A 43 3.32 -5.79 6.46
C GLY A 43 3.58 -5.65 4.98
N ASP A 44 2.68 -6.14 4.13
CA ASP A 44 2.81 -5.95 2.68
C ASP A 44 2.68 -4.48 2.32
N TYR A 45 3.38 -4.08 1.27
CA TYR A 45 3.24 -2.76 0.67
C TYR A 45 2.43 -2.85 -0.60
N LEU A 46 1.51 -1.90 -0.76
CA LEU A 46 0.59 -1.88 -1.90
C LEU A 46 0.69 -0.56 -2.65
N ILE A 47 0.47 -0.63 -3.95
CA ILE A 47 0.20 0.55 -4.76
C ILE A 47 -1.32 0.69 -4.84
N VAL A 48 -1.83 1.85 -4.47
CA VAL A 48 -3.26 2.12 -4.39
C VAL A 48 -3.63 3.28 -5.30
N HIS A 49 -4.73 3.14 -6.02
CA HIS A 49 -5.28 4.21 -6.84
C HIS A 49 -6.81 4.17 -6.72
N ALA A 50 -7.39 5.33 -6.42
CA ALA A 50 -8.84 5.48 -6.29
C ALA A 50 -9.47 4.50 -5.28
N GLY A 51 -8.74 4.18 -4.19
CA GLY A 51 -9.25 3.27 -3.17
C GLY A 51 -9.08 1.79 -3.47
N PHE A 52 -8.48 1.45 -4.62
CA PHE A 52 -8.21 0.06 -5.00
C PHE A 52 -6.73 -0.25 -4.96
N ALA A 53 -6.37 -1.35 -4.32
CA ALA A 53 -5.02 -1.85 -4.39
C ALA A 53 -4.82 -2.47 -5.77
N LEU A 54 -3.80 -2.00 -6.47
CA LEU A 54 -3.53 -2.44 -7.84
C LEU A 54 -2.44 -3.51 -7.90
N ARG A 55 -1.48 -3.45 -6.99
CA ARG A 55 -0.33 -4.33 -7.01
C ARG A 55 0.30 -4.43 -5.63
N VAL A 56 0.78 -5.61 -5.28
CA VAL A 56 1.63 -5.80 -4.11
C VAL A 56 3.07 -5.57 -4.55
N LEU A 57 3.79 -4.73 -3.82
CA LEU A 57 5.19 -4.46 -4.10
C LEU A 57 6.08 -5.48 -3.40
N GLU A 58 7.17 -5.83 -4.05
CA GLU A 58 8.22 -6.56 -3.35
C GLU A 58 8.89 -5.65 -2.32
N PRO A 59 9.40 -6.19 -1.20
CA PRO A 59 9.99 -5.36 -0.16
C PRO A 59 11.07 -4.40 -0.66
N ARG A 60 11.88 -4.85 -1.61
CA ARG A 60 12.94 -4.02 -2.18
C ARG A 60 12.38 -2.84 -2.97
N GLU A 61 11.35 -3.09 -3.79
CA GLU A 61 10.68 -2.03 -4.55
C GLU A 61 10.07 -0.99 -3.61
N ALA A 62 9.38 -1.45 -2.58
CA ALA A 62 8.75 -0.57 -1.62
C ALA A 62 9.78 0.30 -0.90
N GLU A 63 10.88 -0.30 -0.49
CA GLU A 63 11.95 0.42 0.19
C GLU A 63 12.58 1.50 -0.70
N GLU A 64 12.86 1.17 -1.95
CA GLU A 64 13.42 2.13 -2.91
C GLU A 64 12.46 3.29 -3.16
N SER A 65 11.17 2.99 -3.35
CA SER A 65 10.17 4.02 -3.59
C SER A 65 10.01 4.95 -2.39
N LEU A 66 9.98 4.41 -1.20
CA LEU A 66 9.89 5.20 0.03
C LEU A 66 11.13 6.06 0.25
N LYS A 67 12.29 5.52 -0.07
CA LYS A 67 13.54 6.25 0.03
C LYS A 67 13.57 7.44 -0.91
N LEU A 68 13.17 7.24 -2.16
CA LEU A 68 13.07 8.33 -3.13
C LEU A 68 12.08 9.39 -2.66
N PHE A 69 10.95 8.96 -2.14
CA PHE A 69 9.92 9.87 -1.66
C PHE A 69 10.44 10.75 -0.52
N ARG A 70 11.20 10.17 0.41
CA ARG A 70 11.81 10.93 1.50
C ARG A 70 12.80 11.98 1.00
N GLN A 71 13.50 11.71 -0.10
CA GLN A 71 14.47 12.65 -0.67
C GLN A 71 13.79 13.83 -1.36
N ILE A 72 12.58 13.65 -1.84
CA ILE A 72 11.81 14.68 -2.52
C ILE A 72 11.05 15.55 -1.53
N ALA A 73 10.58 14.96 -0.45
CA ALA A 73 9.71 15.61 0.53
C ALA A 73 10.42 16.69 1.38
#